data_ffde55d13074056b24117c1c86edf8b2
#
_entry.id   ffde55d13074056b24117c1c86edf8b2
#
_cell.length_a   1.000
_cell.length_b   1.000
_cell.length_c   1.000
_cell.angle_alpha   90.00
_cell.angle_beta   90.00
_cell.angle_gamma   90.00
#
_symmetry.space_group_name_H-M   'P 1'
#
loop_
_entity.id
_entity.type
_entity.pdbx_description
1 polymer ?
#
loop_
_entity_poly.entity_id
_entity_poly.type
_entity_poly.pdbx_seq_one_letter_code
_entity_poly.pdbx_strand_id
1 'polypeptide(L)'
;KIVALSNSFLDILHGLDAKVIGIPNTKETDLNQYFSTAEKVGFVYNINIEKVVALQPDLVIAYQGIHDKFIPILEANNIPVLVIKMKTYDEVLTKIKLLAEILNNKEKGQTLIENLTNSVATIKSKLPSQSKSIVILHSTARDVTVELESSIAGCSAQTLGLKNLANNQEALSNNPEMTPYSLEKMVAMNPEIIFVTIMGKEAELKTKMLAEMKNNPAWSCLQAVKNNQVYFLEQDLFQINPGLRYPEAI
;
A
#
# COMPACT_ATOMS: atom_id res chain seq x y z
N LYS A 1 -9.45 18.96 -15.51
CA LYS A 1 -7.99 18.70 -15.45
C LYS A 1 -7.62 18.30 -14.03
N ILE A 2 -7.04 17.12 -13.87
CA ILE A 2 -6.67 16.56 -12.56
C ILE A 2 -5.16 16.42 -12.45
N VAL A 3 -4.61 16.73 -11.28
CA VAL A 3 -3.26 16.33 -10.88
C VAL A 3 -3.38 15.31 -9.76
N ALA A 4 -2.80 14.13 -9.94
CA ALA A 4 -2.71 13.11 -8.90
C ALA A 4 -1.32 13.16 -8.26
N LEU A 5 -1.24 13.20 -6.93
CA LEU A 5 0.03 13.25 -6.21
C LEU A 5 0.53 11.87 -5.73
N SER A 6 -0.25 10.81 -5.95
CA SER A 6 0.12 9.43 -5.61
C SER A 6 -0.21 8.46 -6.74
N ASN A 7 0.66 7.47 -6.95
CA ASN A 7 0.45 6.41 -7.92
C ASN A 7 -0.76 5.54 -7.59
N SER A 8 -1.11 5.38 -6.30
CA SER A 8 -2.28 4.62 -5.84
C SER A 8 -3.63 5.07 -6.42
N PHE A 9 -3.69 6.27 -7.01
CA PHE A 9 -4.92 6.78 -7.61
C PHE A 9 -4.96 6.59 -9.13
N LEU A 10 -3.81 6.33 -9.76
CA LEU A 10 -3.68 6.39 -11.22
C LEU A 10 -4.50 5.31 -11.92
N ASP A 11 -4.48 4.08 -11.41
CA ASP A 11 -5.28 2.98 -11.98
C ASP A 11 -6.78 3.27 -11.92
N ILE A 12 -7.25 3.82 -10.79
CA ILE A 12 -8.65 4.19 -10.60
C ILE A 12 -9.02 5.32 -11.57
N LEU A 13 -8.17 6.36 -11.64
CA LEU A 13 -8.39 7.49 -12.54
C LEU A 13 -8.36 7.09 -14.01
N HIS A 14 -7.48 6.16 -14.39
CA HIS A 14 -7.47 5.57 -15.73
C HIS A 14 -8.74 4.79 -16.02
N GLY A 15 -9.15 3.90 -15.12
CA GLY A 15 -10.37 3.12 -15.26
C GLY A 15 -11.65 3.97 -15.31
N LEU A 16 -11.60 5.19 -14.77
CA LEU A 16 -12.69 6.18 -14.82
C LEU A 16 -12.56 7.17 -16.00
N ASP A 17 -11.62 6.99 -16.94
CA ASP A 17 -11.32 7.90 -18.06
C ASP A 17 -11.04 9.34 -17.61
N ALA A 18 -10.41 9.52 -16.49
CA ALA A 18 -10.14 10.85 -15.97
C ALA A 18 -9.11 11.60 -16.83
N LYS A 19 -9.37 12.89 -17.08
CA LYS A 19 -8.38 13.75 -17.73
C LYS A 19 -7.30 14.18 -16.74
N VAL A 20 -6.26 13.35 -16.61
CA VAL A 20 -5.10 13.60 -15.74
C VAL A 20 -4.02 14.35 -16.52
N ILE A 21 -3.58 15.50 -16.00
CA ILE A 21 -2.57 16.36 -16.63
C ILE A 21 -1.24 16.42 -15.86
N GLY A 22 -1.19 15.86 -14.65
CA GLY A 22 0.03 15.76 -13.85
C GLY A 22 0.01 14.52 -12.96
N ILE A 23 1.14 13.81 -12.93
CA ILE A 23 1.31 12.57 -12.16
C ILE A 23 2.68 12.52 -11.47
N PRO A 24 2.88 11.74 -10.40
CA PRO A 24 4.21 11.45 -9.88
C PRO A 24 5.07 10.68 -10.88
N ASN A 25 6.38 10.70 -10.65
CA ASN A 25 7.28 9.77 -11.31
C ASN A 25 6.92 8.35 -10.89
N THR A 26 6.67 7.48 -11.85
CA THR A 26 6.40 6.06 -11.63
C THR A 26 7.33 5.20 -12.46
N LYS A 27 7.66 4.02 -11.95
CA LYS A 27 8.42 2.98 -12.67
C LYS A 27 7.50 2.07 -13.49
N GLU A 28 6.20 2.11 -13.23
CA GLU A 28 5.21 1.27 -13.89
C GLU A 28 5.05 1.68 -15.35
N THR A 29 5.39 0.75 -16.24
CA THR A 29 5.44 0.98 -17.69
C THR A 29 4.05 1.34 -18.23
N ASP A 30 3.03 0.61 -17.82
CA ASP A 30 1.66 0.79 -18.30
C ASP A 30 1.09 2.15 -17.88
N LEU A 31 1.27 2.55 -16.62
CA LEU A 31 0.86 3.88 -16.16
C LEU A 31 1.59 5.00 -16.90
N ASN A 32 2.89 4.82 -17.20
CA ASN A 32 3.64 5.79 -18.00
C ASN A 32 3.09 5.90 -19.42
N GLN A 33 2.64 4.80 -20.01
CA GLN A 33 2.05 4.78 -21.35
C GLN A 33 0.68 5.45 -21.36
N TYR A 34 -0.21 5.10 -20.43
CA TYR A 34 -1.55 5.68 -20.32
C TYR A 34 -1.51 7.20 -20.06
N PHE A 35 -0.61 7.64 -19.21
CA PHE A 35 -0.45 9.05 -18.85
C PHE A 35 0.77 9.69 -19.54
N SER A 36 1.09 9.28 -20.76
CA SER A 36 2.28 9.76 -21.50
C SER A 36 2.27 11.27 -21.78
N THR A 37 1.09 11.88 -21.82
CA THR A 37 0.93 13.34 -22.01
C THR A 37 0.87 14.13 -20.70
N ALA A 38 0.82 13.45 -19.55
CA ALA A 38 0.78 14.10 -18.24
C ALA A 38 2.17 14.56 -17.80
N GLU A 39 2.24 15.76 -17.23
CA GLU A 39 3.49 16.31 -16.68
C GLU A 39 3.95 15.52 -15.46
N LYS A 40 5.25 15.25 -15.35
CA LYS A 40 5.86 14.62 -14.18
C LYS A 40 6.11 15.67 -13.09
N VAL A 41 5.34 15.57 -11.99
CA VAL A 41 5.36 16.55 -10.89
C VAL A 41 6.27 16.17 -9.71
N GLY A 42 7.17 15.22 -9.91
CA GLY A 42 8.13 14.76 -8.89
C GLY A 42 7.80 13.37 -8.35
N PHE A 43 8.41 12.99 -7.25
CA PHE A 43 8.17 11.69 -6.60
C PHE A 43 7.08 11.83 -5.54
N VAL A 44 6.34 10.75 -5.23
CA VAL A 44 5.23 10.75 -4.25
C VAL A 44 5.61 11.41 -2.92
N TYR A 45 6.80 11.14 -2.39
CA TYR A 45 7.28 11.74 -1.14
C TYR A 45 7.99 13.11 -1.34
N ASN A 46 8.23 13.51 -2.59
CA ASN A 46 8.92 14.75 -2.95
C ASN A 46 8.31 15.39 -4.20
N ILE A 47 7.10 15.90 -4.05
CA ILE A 47 6.35 16.60 -5.11
C ILE A 47 6.95 17.99 -5.34
N ASN A 48 7.09 18.37 -6.61
CA ASN A 48 7.37 19.73 -7.02
C ASN A 48 6.06 20.52 -7.08
N ILE A 49 5.73 21.21 -5.98
CA ILE A 49 4.47 21.91 -5.85
C ILE A 49 4.33 23.10 -6.82
N GLU A 50 5.43 23.74 -7.21
CA GLU A 50 5.43 24.83 -8.18
C GLU A 50 4.96 24.34 -9.56
N LYS A 51 5.41 23.16 -9.99
CA LYS A 51 4.90 22.51 -11.21
C LYS A 51 3.41 22.22 -11.12
N VAL A 52 2.94 21.74 -9.98
CA VAL A 52 1.50 21.47 -9.77
C VAL A 52 0.68 22.75 -9.92
N VAL A 53 1.11 23.84 -9.28
CA VAL A 53 0.45 25.15 -9.39
C VAL A 53 0.50 25.68 -10.83
N ALA A 54 1.62 25.57 -11.52
CA ALA A 54 1.78 26.03 -12.90
C ALA A 54 0.85 25.30 -13.90
N LEU A 55 0.47 24.07 -13.63
CA LEU A 55 -0.49 23.30 -14.45
C LEU A 55 -1.94 23.83 -14.34
N GLN A 56 -2.25 24.65 -13.35
CA GLN A 56 -3.59 25.17 -13.11
C GLN A 56 -4.69 24.08 -13.19
N PRO A 57 -4.61 23.04 -12.35
CA PRO A 57 -5.58 21.98 -12.35
C PRO A 57 -6.93 22.44 -11.76
N ASP A 58 -8.00 21.79 -12.20
CA ASP A 58 -9.34 22.00 -11.63
C ASP A 58 -9.50 21.24 -10.29
N LEU A 59 -8.64 20.20 -10.07
CA LEU A 59 -8.61 19.38 -8.86
C LEU A 59 -7.23 18.76 -8.68
N VAL A 60 -6.72 18.80 -7.44
CA VAL A 60 -5.57 18.00 -7.00
C VAL A 60 -6.05 16.86 -6.11
N ILE A 61 -5.62 15.63 -6.36
CA ILE A 61 -5.88 14.49 -5.50
C ILE A 61 -4.60 14.18 -4.71
N ALA A 62 -4.69 14.37 -3.40
CA ALA A 62 -3.58 14.25 -2.45
C ALA A 62 -3.77 13.02 -1.53
N TYR A 63 -2.67 12.41 -1.08
CA TYR A 63 -2.70 11.32 -0.12
C TYR A 63 -2.50 11.87 1.29
N GLN A 64 -3.44 11.56 2.19
CA GLN A 64 -3.41 12.01 3.59
C GLN A 64 -2.15 11.54 4.31
N GLY A 65 -1.55 12.42 5.09
CA GLY A 65 -0.31 12.14 5.83
C GLY A 65 0.98 12.29 5.01
N ILE A 66 0.90 12.21 3.67
CA ILE A 66 2.07 12.41 2.79
C ILE A 66 2.09 13.82 2.21
N HIS A 67 0.93 14.32 1.79
CA HIS A 67 0.83 15.57 1.03
C HIS A 67 0.19 16.72 1.80
N ASP A 68 -0.16 16.54 3.07
CA ASP A 68 -0.88 17.53 3.89
C ASP A 68 -0.16 18.90 3.92
N LYS A 69 1.18 18.88 3.90
CA LYS A 69 2.02 20.09 3.86
C LYS A 69 1.80 20.98 2.63
N PHE A 70 1.25 20.44 1.54
CA PHE A 70 1.02 21.16 0.30
C PHE A 70 -0.38 21.79 0.23
N ILE A 71 -1.31 21.38 1.08
CA ILE A 71 -2.70 21.85 1.08
C ILE A 71 -2.78 23.37 1.19
N PRO A 72 -2.09 24.05 2.15
CA PRO A 72 -2.18 25.50 2.27
C PRO A 72 -1.67 26.25 1.02
N ILE A 73 -0.66 25.69 0.33
CA ILE A 73 -0.11 26.29 -0.89
C ILE A 73 -1.12 26.20 -2.05
N LEU A 74 -1.77 25.05 -2.19
CA LEU A 74 -2.76 24.82 -3.24
C LEU A 74 -4.00 25.67 -3.02
N GLU A 75 -4.51 25.74 -1.78
CA GLU A 75 -5.64 26.60 -1.41
C GLU A 75 -5.36 28.09 -1.63
N ALA A 76 -4.13 28.56 -1.28
CA ALA A 76 -3.71 29.94 -1.54
C ALA A 76 -3.68 30.28 -3.04
N ASN A 77 -3.56 29.30 -3.92
CA ASN A 77 -3.63 29.44 -5.37
C ASN A 77 -5.04 29.14 -5.94
N ASN A 78 -6.07 29.02 -5.08
CA ASN A 78 -7.45 28.69 -5.45
C ASN A 78 -7.57 27.34 -6.19
N ILE A 79 -6.71 26.37 -5.88
CA ILE A 79 -6.75 25.03 -6.44
C ILE A 79 -7.47 24.11 -5.46
N PRO A 80 -8.63 23.53 -5.83
CA PRO A 80 -9.34 22.55 -5.02
C PRO A 80 -8.49 21.30 -4.75
N VAL A 81 -8.48 20.82 -3.50
CA VAL A 81 -7.74 19.65 -3.09
C VAL A 81 -8.67 18.60 -2.50
N LEU A 82 -8.65 17.40 -3.04
CA LEU A 82 -9.28 16.22 -2.47
C LEU A 82 -8.24 15.39 -1.75
N VAL A 83 -8.30 15.34 -0.43
CA VAL A 83 -7.38 14.54 0.38
C VAL A 83 -7.99 13.18 0.61
N ILE A 84 -7.29 12.13 0.17
CA ILE A 84 -7.75 10.74 0.27
C ILE A 84 -6.79 9.95 1.15
N LYS A 85 -7.35 9.14 2.05
CA LYS A 85 -6.67 8.02 2.71
C LYS A 85 -7.28 6.73 2.18
N MET A 86 -6.42 5.76 1.86
CA MET A 86 -6.84 4.49 1.29
C MET A 86 -5.87 3.42 1.75
N LYS A 87 -6.28 2.57 2.69
CA LYS A 87 -5.47 1.50 3.28
C LYS A 87 -6.13 0.14 3.16
N THR A 88 -7.42 0.07 3.46
CA THR A 88 -8.17 -1.18 3.45
C THR A 88 -8.83 -1.41 2.08
N TYR A 89 -9.19 -2.65 1.84
CA TYR A 89 -9.99 -3.03 0.66
C TYR A 89 -11.29 -2.24 0.56
N ASP A 90 -12.02 -2.10 1.66
CA ASP A 90 -13.31 -1.37 1.69
C ASP A 90 -13.12 0.13 1.42
N GLU A 91 -12.01 0.70 1.88
CA GLU A 91 -11.66 2.08 1.55
C GLU A 91 -11.38 2.24 0.04
N VAL A 92 -10.73 1.26 -0.61
CA VAL A 92 -10.54 1.28 -2.07
C VAL A 92 -11.89 1.33 -2.79
N LEU A 93 -12.83 0.43 -2.46
CA LEU A 93 -14.16 0.42 -3.06
C LEU A 93 -14.91 1.75 -2.85
N THR A 94 -14.83 2.29 -1.64
CA THR A 94 -15.46 3.58 -1.30
C THR A 94 -14.85 4.73 -2.11
N LYS A 95 -13.53 4.74 -2.33
CA LYS A 95 -12.86 5.80 -3.09
C LYS A 95 -13.08 5.68 -4.59
N ILE A 96 -13.20 4.47 -5.13
CA ILE A 96 -13.66 4.28 -6.53
C ILE A 96 -15.02 4.94 -6.72
N LYS A 97 -15.98 4.67 -5.82
CA LYS A 97 -17.31 5.27 -5.86
C LYS A 97 -17.26 6.79 -5.78
N LEU A 98 -16.51 7.34 -4.83
CA LEU A 98 -16.33 8.79 -4.65
C LEU A 98 -15.76 9.46 -5.92
N LEU A 99 -14.68 8.91 -6.46
CA LEU A 99 -14.04 9.44 -7.66
C LEU A 99 -14.96 9.32 -8.88
N ALA A 100 -15.71 8.23 -9.01
CA ALA A 100 -16.69 8.05 -10.07
C ALA A 100 -17.82 9.09 -10.00
N GLU A 101 -18.26 9.48 -8.80
CA GLU A 101 -19.23 10.55 -8.59
C GLU A 101 -18.66 11.93 -8.99
N ILE A 102 -17.47 12.27 -8.52
CA ILE A 102 -16.77 13.53 -8.85
C ILE A 102 -16.56 13.67 -10.36
N LEU A 103 -16.21 12.57 -11.03
CA LEU A 103 -15.96 12.52 -12.48
C LEU A 103 -17.22 12.36 -13.33
N ASN A 104 -18.39 12.25 -12.69
CA ASN A 104 -19.68 11.97 -13.35
C ASN A 104 -19.63 10.71 -14.24
N ASN A 105 -18.93 9.67 -13.77
CA ASN A 105 -18.75 8.41 -14.49
C ASN A 105 -19.13 7.20 -13.60
N LYS A 106 -20.35 7.22 -13.04
CA LYS A 106 -20.84 6.24 -12.06
C LYS A 106 -20.88 4.83 -12.63
N GLU A 107 -21.21 4.68 -13.90
CA GLU A 107 -21.32 3.37 -14.56
C GLU A 107 -19.96 2.67 -14.62
N LYS A 108 -18.90 3.37 -15.02
CA LYS A 108 -17.53 2.83 -14.97
C LYS A 108 -17.09 2.54 -13.56
N GLY A 109 -17.40 3.43 -12.60
CA GLY A 109 -17.11 3.19 -11.20
C GLY A 109 -17.73 1.89 -10.69
N GLN A 110 -18.98 1.62 -11.03
CA GLN A 110 -19.65 0.39 -10.67
C GLN A 110 -18.96 -0.83 -11.30
N THR A 111 -18.61 -0.75 -12.57
CA THR A 111 -17.88 -1.83 -13.28
C THR A 111 -16.52 -2.13 -12.62
N LEU A 112 -15.76 -1.09 -12.23
CA LEU A 112 -14.49 -1.27 -11.52
C LEU A 112 -14.67 -1.97 -10.17
N ILE A 113 -15.70 -1.57 -9.40
CA ILE A 113 -16.04 -2.19 -8.12
C ILE A 113 -16.39 -3.67 -8.30
N GLU A 114 -17.24 -3.99 -9.27
CA GLU A 114 -17.65 -5.37 -9.56
C GLU A 114 -16.46 -6.24 -9.97
N ASN A 115 -15.61 -5.76 -10.87
CA ASN A 115 -14.42 -6.47 -11.31
C ASN A 115 -13.48 -6.75 -10.14
N LEU A 116 -13.21 -5.75 -9.31
CA LEU A 116 -12.35 -5.88 -8.14
C LEU A 116 -12.94 -6.86 -7.12
N THR A 117 -14.24 -6.75 -6.84
CA THR A 117 -14.94 -7.62 -5.88
C THR A 117 -14.94 -9.08 -6.35
N ASN A 118 -15.22 -9.32 -7.64
CA ASN A 118 -15.23 -10.66 -8.22
C ASN A 118 -13.82 -11.29 -8.19
N SER A 119 -12.78 -10.51 -8.47
CA SER A 119 -11.39 -10.97 -8.41
C SER A 119 -11.00 -11.39 -7.00
N VAL A 120 -11.28 -10.55 -6.01
CA VAL A 120 -11.02 -10.86 -4.59
C VAL A 120 -11.84 -12.08 -4.12
N ALA A 121 -13.12 -12.18 -4.48
CA ALA A 121 -13.96 -13.32 -4.15
C ALA A 121 -13.41 -14.62 -4.76
N THR A 122 -12.93 -14.57 -6.01
CA THR A 122 -12.31 -15.72 -6.68
C THR A 122 -11.04 -16.18 -5.96
N ILE A 123 -10.20 -15.28 -5.50
CA ILE A 123 -9.00 -15.62 -4.70
C ILE A 123 -9.43 -16.25 -3.38
N LYS A 124 -10.34 -15.61 -2.65
CA LYS A 124 -10.84 -16.12 -1.36
C LYS A 124 -11.46 -17.51 -1.45
N SER A 125 -12.14 -17.84 -2.55
CA SER A 125 -12.73 -19.15 -2.77
C SER A 125 -11.71 -20.30 -2.90
N LYS A 126 -10.44 -19.98 -3.19
CA LYS A 126 -9.34 -20.95 -3.31
C LYS A 126 -8.56 -21.13 -2.01
N LEU A 127 -8.84 -20.32 -1.00
CA LEU A 127 -8.14 -20.42 0.28
C LEU A 127 -8.57 -21.68 1.03
N PRO A 128 -7.63 -22.31 1.79
CA PRO A 128 -7.98 -23.41 2.68
C PRO A 128 -8.94 -22.93 3.78
N SER A 129 -9.80 -23.84 4.24
CA SER A 129 -10.78 -23.53 5.31
C SER A 129 -10.13 -23.22 6.66
N GLN A 130 -8.88 -23.65 6.87
CA GLN A 130 -8.15 -23.39 8.11
C GLN A 130 -7.35 -22.10 8.00
N SER A 131 -7.65 -21.14 8.88
CA SER A 131 -6.87 -19.91 9.02
C SER A 131 -5.45 -20.21 9.48
N LYS A 132 -4.46 -19.56 8.85
CA LYS A 132 -3.05 -19.64 9.22
C LYS A 132 -2.65 -18.50 10.13
N SER A 133 -1.77 -18.83 11.11
CA SER A 133 -1.15 -17.83 11.97
C SER A 133 0.06 -17.19 11.28
N ILE A 134 0.13 -15.86 11.33
CA ILE A 134 1.17 -15.10 10.67
C ILE A 134 1.79 -14.05 11.59
N VAL A 135 2.98 -13.59 11.21
CA VAL A 135 3.56 -12.31 11.64
C VAL A 135 4.09 -11.59 10.40
N ILE A 136 3.96 -10.28 10.38
CA ILE A 136 4.42 -9.44 9.28
C ILE A 136 5.56 -8.56 9.80
N LEU A 137 6.75 -8.75 9.26
CA LEU A 137 7.92 -7.93 9.55
C LEU A 137 8.01 -6.77 8.57
N HIS A 138 8.35 -5.59 9.06
CA HIS A 138 8.68 -4.43 8.25
C HIS A 138 10.16 -4.11 8.37
N SER A 139 10.91 -4.26 7.28
CA SER A 139 12.36 -4.06 7.26
C SER A 139 12.72 -2.76 6.56
N THR A 140 13.47 -1.91 7.24
CA THR A 140 14.05 -0.68 6.71
C THR A 140 15.58 -0.72 6.77
N ALA A 141 16.25 0.30 6.24
CA ALA A 141 17.71 0.43 6.37
C ALA A 141 18.17 0.63 7.82
N ARG A 142 17.27 1.11 8.70
CA ARG A 142 17.58 1.49 10.08
C ARG A 142 17.21 0.40 11.08
N ASP A 143 16.03 -0.17 10.94
CA ASP A 143 15.39 -1.04 11.92
C ASP A 143 14.49 -2.10 11.29
N VAL A 144 14.02 -3.01 12.12
CA VAL A 144 12.92 -3.93 11.84
C VAL A 144 11.83 -3.67 12.86
N THR A 145 10.60 -3.58 12.38
CA THR A 145 9.38 -3.50 13.21
C THR A 145 8.43 -4.62 12.82
N VAL A 146 7.31 -4.77 13.52
CA VAL A 146 6.26 -5.74 13.21
C VAL A 146 4.99 -5.00 12.85
N GLU A 147 4.39 -5.35 11.72
CA GLU A 147 3.14 -4.72 11.25
C GLU A 147 1.91 -5.28 11.96
N LEU A 148 1.04 -4.38 12.38
CA LEU A 148 -0.25 -4.67 12.97
C LEU A 148 -1.34 -4.76 11.89
N GLU A 149 -2.55 -5.13 12.30
CA GLU A 149 -3.72 -5.30 11.41
C GLU A 149 -4.10 -4.02 10.64
N SER A 150 -3.81 -2.85 11.20
CA SER A 150 -4.09 -1.54 10.58
C SER A 150 -3.10 -1.12 9.48
N SER A 151 -2.01 -1.86 9.26
CA SER A 151 -1.09 -1.65 8.13
C SER A 151 -1.71 -2.17 6.82
N ILE A 152 -1.12 -1.80 5.68
CA ILE A 152 -1.58 -2.30 4.37
C ILE A 152 -1.48 -3.82 4.29
N ALA A 153 -0.33 -4.40 4.67
CA ALA A 153 -0.15 -5.85 4.67
C ALA A 153 -1.04 -6.54 5.72
N GLY A 154 -1.23 -5.91 6.89
CA GLY A 154 -2.15 -6.40 7.91
C GLY A 154 -3.61 -6.45 7.43
N CYS A 155 -4.10 -5.38 6.79
CA CYS A 155 -5.43 -5.34 6.18
C CYS A 155 -5.60 -6.38 5.06
N SER A 156 -4.57 -6.58 4.23
CA SER A 156 -4.57 -7.62 3.19
C SER A 156 -4.65 -9.02 3.81
N ALA A 157 -3.86 -9.28 4.83
CA ALA A 157 -3.88 -10.55 5.56
C ALA A 157 -5.24 -10.81 6.22
N GLN A 158 -5.86 -9.79 6.83
CA GLN A 158 -7.20 -9.88 7.40
C GLN A 158 -8.26 -10.21 6.32
N THR A 159 -8.16 -9.59 5.15
CA THR A 159 -9.04 -9.87 4.00
C THR A 159 -8.99 -11.34 3.60
N LEU A 160 -7.82 -11.99 3.72
CA LEU A 160 -7.63 -13.42 3.49
C LEU A 160 -8.02 -14.31 4.68
N GLY A 161 -8.43 -13.73 5.80
CA GLY A 161 -8.75 -14.47 7.03
C GLY A 161 -7.53 -15.04 7.75
N LEU A 162 -6.33 -14.50 7.50
CA LEU A 162 -5.10 -14.87 8.20
C LEU A 162 -5.08 -14.23 9.60
N LYS A 163 -4.51 -14.94 10.57
CA LYS A 163 -4.43 -14.48 11.96
C LYS A 163 -3.07 -13.86 12.24
N ASN A 164 -2.99 -12.53 12.28
CA ASN A 164 -1.76 -11.85 12.69
C ASN A 164 -1.59 -11.93 14.23
N LEU A 165 -0.57 -12.66 14.67
CA LEU A 165 -0.30 -12.90 16.10
C LEU A 165 0.20 -11.65 16.84
N ALA A 166 0.62 -10.62 16.10
CA ALA A 166 1.10 -9.36 16.68
C ALA A 166 -0.03 -8.38 17.05
N ASN A 167 -1.28 -8.61 16.64
CA ASN A 167 -2.38 -7.65 16.82
C ASN A 167 -2.67 -7.21 18.25
N ASN A 168 -2.30 -8.03 19.23
CA ASN A 168 -2.47 -7.71 20.65
C ASN A 168 -1.23 -7.02 21.28
N GLN A 169 -0.21 -6.69 20.46
CA GLN A 169 0.96 -5.98 20.95
C GLN A 169 0.69 -4.47 21.01
N GLU A 170 1.40 -3.79 21.92
CA GLU A 170 1.33 -2.34 22.02
C GLU A 170 1.97 -1.69 20.79
N ALA A 171 1.23 -0.78 20.16
CA ALA A 171 1.71 -0.06 18.99
C ALA A 171 2.78 0.98 19.36
N LEU A 172 3.64 1.32 18.41
CA LEU A 172 4.58 2.43 18.56
C LEU A 172 3.82 3.76 18.71
N SER A 173 4.26 4.60 19.62
CA SER A 173 3.63 5.91 19.90
C SER A 173 3.61 6.85 18.69
N ASN A 174 4.60 6.72 17.81
CA ASN A 174 4.73 7.52 16.58
C ASN A 174 4.21 6.80 15.32
N ASN A 175 3.84 5.52 15.42
CA ASN A 175 3.28 4.77 14.30
C ASN A 175 2.31 3.67 14.80
N PRO A 176 0.99 3.93 14.78
CA PRO A 176 -0.02 3.00 15.31
C PRO A 176 -0.19 1.72 14.48
N GLU A 177 0.48 1.62 13.33
CA GLU A 177 0.43 0.44 12.46
C GLU A 177 1.55 -0.56 12.74
N MET A 178 2.48 -0.20 13.62
CA MET A 178 3.67 -0.98 13.93
C MET A 178 3.81 -1.22 15.43
N THR A 179 4.46 -2.33 15.77
CA THR A 179 4.92 -2.63 17.15
C THR A 179 6.42 -2.92 17.13
N PRO A 180 7.13 -2.75 18.26
CA PRO A 180 8.55 -3.05 18.31
C PRO A 180 8.85 -4.52 17.98
N TYR A 181 9.87 -4.74 17.16
CA TYR A 181 10.37 -6.08 16.90
C TYR A 181 11.09 -6.65 18.12
N SER A 182 10.83 -7.93 18.41
CA SER A 182 11.59 -8.72 19.39
C SER A 182 11.64 -10.17 18.92
N LEU A 183 12.85 -10.72 18.77
CA LEU A 183 13.01 -12.12 18.37
C LEU A 183 12.50 -13.08 19.46
N GLU A 184 12.62 -12.72 20.74
CA GLU A 184 12.04 -13.50 21.84
C GLU A 184 10.51 -13.60 21.71
N LYS A 185 9.83 -12.47 21.44
CA LYS A 185 8.38 -12.48 21.18
C LYS A 185 8.03 -13.29 19.93
N MET A 186 8.84 -13.20 18.88
CA MET A 186 8.66 -14.00 17.67
C MET A 186 8.73 -15.49 17.94
N VAL A 187 9.72 -15.93 18.74
CA VAL A 187 9.85 -17.34 19.15
C VAL A 187 8.65 -17.78 20.01
N ALA A 188 8.19 -16.93 20.94
CA ALA A 188 7.01 -17.23 21.74
C ALA A 188 5.71 -17.32 20.91
N MET A 189 5.54 -16.45 19.91
CA MET A 189 4.39 -16.48 19.00
C MET A 189 4.45 -17.67 18.03
N ASN A 190 5.64 -18.05 17.59
CA ASN A 190 5.92 -19.17 16.69
C ASN A 190 4.94 -19.26 15.49
N PRO A 191 4.88 -18.24 14.60
CA PRO A 191 3.93 -18.20 13.50
C PRO A 191 4.16 -19.32 12.47
N GLU A 192 3.08 -19.72 11.78
CA GLU A 192 3.16 -20.68 10.68
C GLU A 192 3.75 -20.03 9.42
N ILE A 193 3.52 -18.74 9.22
CA ILE A 193 4.02 -17.96 8.06
C ILE A 193 4.60 -16.63 8.55
N ILE A 194 5.70 -16.22 7.96
CA ILE A 194 6.27 -14.88 8.14
C ILE A 194 6.23 -14.17 6.80
N PHE A 195 5.56 -13.02 6.76
CA PHE A 195 5.66 -12.07 5.66
C PHE A 195 6.67 -10.99 5.99
N VAL A 196 7.35 -10.48 4.99
CA VAL A 196 8.33 -9.40 5.14
C VAL A 196 8.04 -8.32 4.11
N THR A 197 7.66 -7.13 4.58
CA THR A 197 7.63 -5.92 3.76
C THR A 197 8.98 -5.21 3.85
N ILE A 198 9.39 -4.55 2.77
CA ILE A 198 10.66 -3.85 2.70
C ILE A 198 10.42 -2.40 2.31
N MET A 199 11.06 -1.45 3.02
CA MET A 199 11.09 -0.05 2.61
C MET A 199 12.53 0.41 2.40
N GLY A 200 12.92 0.55 1.13
CA GLY A 200 14.27 0.97 0.74
C GLY A 200 14.87 0.12 -0.38
N LYS A 201 16.17 -0.16 -0.28
CA LYS A 201 16.89 -0.99 -1.26
C LYS A 201 16.59 -2.47 -1.04
N GLU A 202 15.59 -2.97 -1.75
CA GLU A 202 15.02 -4.30 -1.54
C GLU A 202 16.06 -5.42 -1.53
N ALA A 203 16.91 -5.50 -2.55
CA ALA A 203 17.92 -6.56 -2.67
C ALA A 203 18.90 -6.59 -1.49
N GLU A 204 19.35 -5.43 -1.01
CA GLU A 204 20.28 -5.32 0.12
C GLU A 204 19.60 -5.75 1.42
N LEU A 205 18.38 -5.26 1.69
CA LEU A 205 17.64 -5.55 2.91
C LEU A 205 17.19 -7.02 2.97
N LYS A 206 16.75 -7.57 1.86
CA LYS A 206 16.43 -9.00 1.74
C LYS A 206 17.63 -9.88 2.05
N THR A 207 18.80 -9.56 1.46
CA THR A 207 20.05 -10.30 1.70
C THR A 207 20.46 -10.23 3.18
N LYS A 208 20.38 -9.05 3.78
CA LYS A 208 20.69 -8.84 5.21
C LYS A 208 19.77 -9.68 6.11
N MET A 209 18.47 -9.64 5.86
CA MET A 209 17.49 -10.39 6.66
C MET A 209 17.66 -11.91 6.51
N LEU A 210 17.89 -12.41 5.30
CA LEU A 210 18.15 -13.83 5.07
C LEU A 210 19.45 -14.28 5.76
N ALA A 211 20.49 -13.45 5.78
CA ALA A 211 21.72 -13.74 6.49
C ALA A 211 21.51 -13.79 8.01
N GLU A 212 20.71 -12.87 8.58
CA GLU A 212 20.35 -12.90 10.00
C GLU A 212 19.57 -14.18 10.35
N MET A 213 18.55 -14.52 9.56
CA MET A 213 17.78 -15.74 9.76
C MET A 213 18.63 -17.01 9.71
N LYS A 214 19.66 -17.04 8.85
CA LYS A 214 20.58 -18.17 8.72
C LYS A 214 21.57 -18.27 9.88
N ASN A 215 22.09 -17.12 10.34
CA ASN A 215 23.20 -17.09 11.29
C ASN A 215 22.75 -17.05 12.76
N ASN A 216 21.50 -16.73 13.05
CA ASN A 216 20.96 -16.66 14.40
C ASN A 216 20.14 -17.93 14.71
N PRO A 217 20.59 -18.81 15.63
CA PRO A 217 19.93 -20.06 15.95
C PRO A 217 18.46 -19.91 16.41
N ALA A 218 18.09 -18.77 17.00
CA ALA A 218 16.72 -18.54 17.44
C ALA A 218 15.72 -18.49 16.26
N TRP A 219 16.15 -18.04 15.09
CA TRP A 219 15.33 -18.08 13.88
C TRP A 219 15.05 -19.51 13.41
N SER A 220 16.04 -20.41 13.51
CA SER A 220 15.87 -21.81 13.10
C SER A 220 14.89 -22.59 13.98
N CYS A 221 14.51 -22.04 15.15
CA CYS A 221 13.48 -22.66 16.01
C CYS A 221 12.05 -22.36 15.52
N LEU A 222 11.85 -21.30 14.74
CA LEU A 222 10.54 -20.88 14.27
C LEU A 222 9.95 -21.88 13.25
N GLN A 223 8.67 -22.20 13.41
CA GLN A 223 7.94 -23.10 12.50
C GLN A 223 7.97 -22.59 11.05
N ALA A 224 7.74 -21.29 10.85
CA ALA A 224 7.78 -20.68 9.53
C ALA A 224 9.14 -20.85 8.84
N VAL A 225 10.24 -20.71 9.57
CA VAL A 225 11.59 -20.86 9.01
C VAL A 225 11.88 -22.34 8.68
N LYS A 226 11.55 -23.27 9.60
CA LYS A 226 11.70 -24.72 9.37
C LYS A 226 10.96 -25.23 8.15
N ASN A 227 9.79 -24.66 7.89
CA ASN A 227 8.91 -25.08 6.81
C ASN A 227 9.09 -24.26 5.53
N ASN A 228 10.10 -23.37 5.45
CA ASN A 228 10.34 -22.45 4.33
C ASN A 228 9.12 -21.55 4.02
N GLN A 229 8.39 -21.12 5.06
CA GLN A 229 7.21 -20.26 4.96
C GLN A 229 7.55 -18.82 5.32
N VAL A 230 8.62 -18.28 4.74
CA VAL A 230 9.03 -16.88 4.85
C VAL A 230 8.95 -16.24 3.48
N TYR A 231 8.07 -15.24 3.32
CA TYR A 231 7.79 -14.61 2.05
C TYR A 231 8.10 -13.12 2.10
N PHE A 232 8.86 -12.66 1.12
CA PHE A 232 9.10 -11.23 0.91
C PHE A 232 8.03 -10.68 -0.02
N LEU A 233 7.28 -9.70 0.47
CA LEU A 233 6.18 -9.08 -0.27
C LEU A 233 6.73 -8.01 -1.22
N GLU A 234 6.08 -7.85 -2.36
CA GLU A 234 6.49 -6.89 -3.38
C GLU A 234 6.31 -5.45 -2.89
N GLN A 235 7.39 -4.66 -2.92
CA GLN A 235 7.40 -3.31 -2.39
C GLN A 235 6.33 -2.41 -3.03
N ASP A 236 6.13 -2.52 -4.33
CA ASP A 236 5.17 -1.69 -5.07
C ASP A 236 3.70 -1.93 -4.69
N LEU A 237 3.39 -3.10 -4.09
CA LEU A 237 2.04 -3.44 -3.63
C LEU A 237 1.79 -3.08 -2.16
N PHE A 238 2.84 -3.01 -1.33
CA PHE A 238 2.69 -2.88 0.12
C PHE A 238 3.31 -1.61 0.71
N GLN A 239 4.04 -0.82 -0.06
CA GLN A 239 4.59 0.47 0.39
C GLN A 239 3.53 1.57 0.37
N ILE A 240 2.65 1.56 -0.64
CA ILE A 240 1.48 2.43 -0.78
C ILE A 240 0.32 1.53 -1.20
N ASN A 241 -0.93 1.90 -0.86
CA ASN A 241 -2.09 1.07 -1.22
C ASN A 241 -2.10 0.70 -2.70
N PRO A 242 -2.27 -0.58 -3.06
CA PRO A 242 -2.21 -1.06 -4.44
C PRO A 242 -3.37 -0.62 -5.34
N GLY A 243 -4.41 0.04 -4.79
CA GLY A 243 -5.57 0.47 -5.59
C GLY A 243 -6.30 -0.68 -6.26
N LEU A 244 -6.47 -0.63 -7.59
CA LEU A 244 -7.10 -1.71 -8.36
C LEU A 244 -6.26 -2.99 -8.43
N ARG A 245 -4.96 -2.92 -8.11
CA ARG A 245 -4.06 -4.09 -8.03
C ARG A 245 -4.19 -4.86 -6.70
N TYR A 246 -5.23 -4.56 -5.90
CA TYR A 246 -5.47 -5.25 -4.63
C TYR A 246 -5.52 -6.80 -4.78
N PRO A 247 -6.08 -7.38 -5.86
CA PRO A 247 -6.02 -8.83 -6.09
C PRO A 247 -4.62 -9.41 -6.24
N GLU A 248 -3.61 -8.59 -6.61
CA GLU A 248 -2.20 -9.02 -6.68
C GLU A 248 -1.53 -9.02 -5.30
N ALA A 249 -2.08 -8.23 -4.35
CA ALA A 249 -1.57 -8.09 -2.98
C ALA A 249 -2.12 -9.15 -2.00
N ILE A 250 -3.05 -10.01 -2.47
CA ILE A 250 -3.70 -11.02 -1.63
C ILE A 250 -3.62 -12.44 -2.18
#